data_bd9231d6659a6e56993f39a578e5ce4d
#
_entry.id   bd9231d6659a6e56993f39a578e5ce4d
#
_cell.length_a   1.000
_cell.length_b   1.000
_cell.length_c   1.000
_cell.angle_alpha   90.00
_cell.angle_beta   90.00
_cell.angle_gamma   90.00
#
_symmetry.space_group_name_H-M   'P 1'
#
loop_
_entity.id
_entity.type
_entity.pdbx_description
1 polymer ?
#
loop_
_entity_poly.entity_id
_entity_poly.type
_entity_poly.pdbx_seq_one_letter_code
_entity_poly.pdbx_strand_id
1 'polypeptide(L)'
;MTFETEREALLEPGRLWSAGEVLGKPGPVPAVPGVYGWRFGAAPYDGLAVGELLYVGIAPRRMANRTSRQHLRSRVRYHFWGNAEGSTLRITPGCLLGLELRRVGSGRRVTFGVRGEAELSAWMAEHAGVCWVAHPKPWLLESALISGLDLPLNLDQNKHNAFHPTLKALRAAARQRARELPVSG
;
A
#
# COMPACT_ATOMS: atom_id res chain seq x y z
N MET A 1 21.48 5.98 14.54
CA MET A 1 20.22 5.62 15.25
C MET A 1 19.78 4.31 14.64
N THR A 2 19.79 3.25 15.39
CA THR A 2 19.36 1.92 14.93
C THR A 2 17.86 1.82 15.13
N PHE A 3 17.13 1.41 14.09
CA PHE A 3 15.68 1.18 14.11
C PHE A 3 15.37 -0.32 14.29
N GLU A 4 16.22 -1.03 15.05
CA GLU A 4 16.16 -2.49 15.12
C GLU A 4 14.83 -2.99 15.72
N THR A 5 14.40 -2.38 16.82
CA THR A 5 13.13 -2.75 17.49
C THR A 5 11.91 -2.51 16.59
N GLU A 6 11.87 -1.36 15.90
CA GLU A 6 10.77 -1.06 14.97
C GLU A 6 10.80 -1.95 13.74
N ARG A 7 12.00 -2.28 13.25
CA ARG A 7 12.20 -3.21 12.14
C ARG A 7 11.71 -4.62 12.53
N GLU A 8 12.13 -5.11 13.68
CA GLU A 8 11.72 -6.41 14.22
C GLU A 8 10.18 -6.47 14.40
N ALA A 9 9.56 -5.45 14.98
CA ALA A 9 8.13 -5.36 15.16
C ALA A 9 7.33 -5.38 13.83
N LEU A 10 7.94 -4.96 12.71
CA LEU A 10 7.34 -5.05 11.39
C LEU A 10 7.63 -6.39 10.70
N LEU A 11 8.80 -7.01 10.96
CA LEU A 11 9.18 -8.30 10.39
C LEU A 11 8.47 -9.45 11.10
N GLU A 12 8.40 -9.40 12.41
CA GLU A 12 7.79 -10.42 13.27
C GLU A 12 6.67 -9.80 14.13
N PRO A 13 5.60 -9.31 13.49
CA PRO A 13 4.53 -8.69 14.25
C PRO A 13 3.81 -9.74 15.09
N GLY A 14 3.61 -9.46 16.37
CA GLY A 14 2.82 -10.32 17.24
C GLY A 14 1.38 -10.52 16.75
N ARG A 15 0.92 -9.67 15.83
CA ARG A 15 -0.41 -9.74 15.22
C ARG A 15 -0.45 -9.01 13.88
N LEU A 16 -1.20 -9.59 12.93
CA LEU A 16 -1.69 -8.92 11.72
C LEU A 16 -3.16 -8.58 11.89
N TRP A 17 -3.54 -7.39 11.45
CA TRP A 17 -4.90 -6.89 11.53
C TRP A 17 -5.60 -6.98 10.18
N SER A 18 -6.79 -7.54 10.18
CA SER A 18 -7.66 -7.68 9.01
C SER A 18 -8.41 -6.39 8.67
N ALA A 19 -9.00 -6.34 7.48
CA ALA A 19 -9.88 -5.25 7.07
C ALA A 19 -11.04 -5.01 8.03
N GLY A 20 -11.72 -6.09 8.47
CA GLY A 20 -12.87 -6.01 9.37
C GLY A 20 -12.50 -5.35 10.71
N GLU A 21 -11.35 -5.70 11.26
CA GLU A 21 -10.86 -5.12 12.52
C GLU A 21 -10.43 -3.65 12.34
N VAL A 22 -9.68 -3.35 11.28
CA VAL A 22 -9.21 -1.98 10.99
C VAL A 22 -10.37 -1.02 10.71
N LEU A 23 -11.40 -1.48 10.00
CA LEU A 23 -12.57 -0.67 9.65
C LEU A 23 -13.62 -0.61 10.76
N GLY A 24 -13.54 -1.51 11.74
CA GLY A 24 -14.42 -1.56 12.90
C GLY A 24 -14.39 -0.30 13.77
N LYS A 25 -15.33 -0.23 14.71
CA LYS A 25 -15.43 0.88 15.68
C LYS A 25 -15.63 0.29 17.09
N PRO A 26 -14.70 0.59 18.04
CA PRO A 26 -13.43 1.31 17.87
C PRO A 26 -12.44 0.46 17.08
N GLY A 27 -11.69 1.12 16.17
CA GLY A 27 -10.63 0.45 15.40
C GLY A 27 -9.28 0.45 16.15
N PRO A 28 -8.40 -0.54 15.90
CA PRO A 28 -7.16 -0.72 16.64
C PRO A 28 -6.06 0.28 16.24
N VAL A 29 -6.15 0.87 15.07
CA VAL A 29 -5.07 1.71 14.52
C VAL A 29 -5.03 3.07 15.23
N PRO A 30 -3.86 3.49 15.79
CA PRO A 30 -3.75 4.77 16.49
C PRO A 30 -3.73 5.95 15.53
N ALA A 31 -4.17 7.13 16.02
CA ALA A 31 -4.15 8.38 15.27
C ALA A 31 -2.83 9.14 15.49
N VAL A 32 -1.69 8.49 15.20
CA VAL A 32 -0.33 9.02 15.36
C VAL A 32 0.49 8.82 14.08
N PRO A 33 1.61 9.53 13.89
CA PRO A 33 2.58 9.24 12.85
C PRO A 33 3.19 7.85 13.01
N GLY A 34 3.57 7.21 11.90
CA GLY A 34 4.24 5.93 11.95
C GLY A 34 4.42 5.26 10.59
N VAL A 35 4.95 4.05 10.65
CA VAL A 35 5.16 3.15 9.51
C VAL A 35 4.20 1.98 9.62
N TYR A 36 3.66 1.53 8.51
CA TYR A 36 2.82 0.33 8.42
C TYR A 36 3.38 -0.63 7.38
N GLY A 37 3.23 -1.92 7.65
CA GLY A 37 3.65 -3.01 6.78
C GLY A 37 2.47 -3.86 6.32
N TRP A 38 2.54 -4.36 5.07
CA TRP A 38 1.50 -5.18 4.45
C TRP A 38 2.02 -6.55 4.05
N ARG A 39 1.20 -7.55 4.37
CA ARG A 39 1.36 -8.95 3.97
C ARG A 39 0.07 -9.42 3.31
N PHE A 40 0.20 -10.44 2.45
CA PHE A 40 -0.96 -11.04 1.79
C PHE A 40 -0.98 -12.55 2.00
N GLY A 41 -2.15 -13.09 2.34
CA GLY A 41 -2.41 -14.53 2.46
C GLY A 41 -2.57 -15.25 1.12
N ALA A 42 -2.63 -14.49 0.01
CA ALA A 42 -2.51 -14.99 -1.35
C ALA A 42 -1.57 -14.08 -2.15
N ALA A 43 -0.78 -14.65 -3.05
CA ALA A 43 0.11 -13.88 -3.89
C ALA A 43 -0.68 -13.10 -4.95
N PRO A 44 -0.55 -11.76 -5.05
CA PRO A 44 -1.20 -10.99 -6.11
C PRO A 44 -0.52 -11.18 -7.47
N TYR A 45 0.62 -11.86 -7.52
CA TYR A 45 1.40 -12.15 -8.71
C TYR A 45 2.32 -13.34 -8.46
N ASP A 46 2.53 -14.17 -9.49
CA ASP A 46 3.40 -15.34 -9.39
C ASP A 46 4.82 -14.98 -8.96
N GLY A 47 5.37 -15.76 -8.04
CA GLY A 47 6.71 -15.55 -7.49
C GLY A 47 6.81 -14.57 -6.31
N LEU A 48 5.71 -13.92 -5.91
CA LEU A 48 5.69 -13.17 -4.65
C LEU A 48 5.41 -14.10 -3.47
N ALA A 49 6.15 -13.89 -2.38
CA ALA A 49 6.01 -14.71 -1.18
C ALA A 49 4.70 -14.42 -0.44
N VAL A 50 4.01 -15.48 -0.04
CA VAL A 50 2.78 -15.39 0.78
C VAL A 50 3.16 -15.26 2.25
N GLY A 51 2.47 -14.37 2.97
CA GLY A 51 2.69 -14.15 4.40
C GLY A 51 3.89 -13.26 4.76
N GLU A 52 4.77 -12.98 3.79
CA GLU A 52 5.93 -12.12 4.00
C GLU A 52 5.59 -10.63 3.95
N LEU A 53 6.45 -9.80 4.54
CA LEU A 53 6.35 -8.35 4.45
C LEU A 53 6.71 -7.89 3.04
N LEU A 54 5.71 -7.48 2.25
CA LEU A 54 5.92 -7.13 0.84
C LEU A 54 5.95 -5.63 0.58
N TYR A 55 5.43 -4.83 1.50
CA TYR A 55 5.32 -3.39 1.34
C TYR A 55 5.38 -2.67 2.70
N VAL A 56 6.06 -1.55 2.73
CA VAL A 56 5.97 -0.57 3.83
C VAL A 56 5.51 0.78 3.31
N GLY A 57 4.85 1.54 4.16
CA GLY A 57 4.46 2.91 3.87
C GLY A 57 4.32 3.73 5.14
N ILE A 58 4.15 5.03 5.00
CA ILE A 58 4.16 5.98 6.11
C ILE A 58 2.92 6.86 6.21
N ALA A 59 2.67 7.34 7.40
CA ALA A 59 1.75 8.41 7.69
C ALA A 59 2.40 9.42 8.66
N PRO A 60 2.45 10.73 8.31
CA PRO A 60 2.05 11.35 7.05
C PRO A 60 3.00 11.01 5.89
N ARG A 61 2.53 11.14 4.67
CA ARG A 61 3.27 10.77 3.45
C ARG A 61 4.51 11.62 3.16
N ARG A 62 4.64 12.81 3.74
CA ARG A 62 5.76 13.75 3.49
C ARG A 62 6.15 14.48 4.75
N MET A 63 7.45 14.67 4.93
CA MET A 63 8.07 15.43 6.02
C MET A 63 7.62 16.91 6.04
N ALA A 64 7.46 17.53 4.88
CA ALA A 64 7.15 18.96 4.75
C ALA A 64 5.73 19.35 5.19
N ASN A 65 4.85 18.37 5.47
CA ASN A 65 3.47 18.64 5.80
C ASN A 65 3.23 18.58 7.32
N ARG A 66 3.87 19.51 8.07
CA ARG A 66 3.71 19.60 9.54
C ARG A 66 2.26 19.87 9.98
N THR A 67 1.40 20.35 9.06
CA THR A 67 -0.02 20.57 9.26
C THR A 67 -0.90 19.43 8.77
N SER A 68 -0.30 18.36 8.24
CA SER A 68 -1.03 17.20 7.73
C SER A 68 -1.77 16.50 8.87
N ARG A 69 -3.08 16.39 8.71
CA ARG A 69 -3.93 15.55 9.59
C ARG A 69 -3.81 14.05 9.27
N GLN A 70 -2.90 13.66 8.36
CA GLN A 70 -2.69 12.24 8.03
C GLN A 70 -1.91 11.54 9.15
N HIS A 71 -2.45 10.46 9.62
CA HIS A 71 -1.89 9.58 10.63
C HIS A 71 -2.16 8.11 10.26
N LEU A 72 -1.55 7.16 10.96
CA LEU A 72 -1.69 5.72 10.72
C LEU A 72 -3.16 5.33 10.50
N ARG A 73 -4.07 5.68 11.42
CA ARG A 73 -5.49 5.32 11.33
C ARG A 73 -6.13 5.75 10.02
N SER A 74 -5.98 7.02 9.63
CA SER A 74 -6.58 7.53 8.40
C SER A 74 -5.99 6.85 7.16
N ARG A 75 -4.67 6.60 7.16
CA ARG A 75 -3.97 6.05 6.02
C ARG A 75 -4.23 4.56 5.84
N VAL A 76 -4.11 3.77 6.90
CA VAL A 76 -4.33 2.31 6.87
C VAL A 76 -5.80 2.00 6.51
N ARG A 77 -6.75 2.70 7.12
CA ARG A 77 -8.18 2.57 6.76
C ARG A 77 -8.40 2.88 5.28
N TYR A 78 -7.82 3.98 4.76
CA TYR A 78 -7.98 4.36 3.36
C TYR A 78 -7.45 3.31 2.39
N HIS A 79 -6.40 2.58 2.73
CA HIS A 79 -5.90 1.48 1.91
C HIS A 79 -6.93 0.35 1.73
N PHE A 80 -7.76 0.08 2.72
CA PHE A 80 -8.79 -0.93 2.62
C PHE A 80 -10.04 -0.48 1.85
N TRP A 81 -10.54 0.75 2.08
CA TRP A 81 -11.82 1.19 1.52
C TRP A 81 -11.71 2.27 0.43
N GLY A 82 -10.55 2.90 0.28
CA GLY A 82 -10.34 3.98 -0.69
C GLY A 82 -10.26 3.49 -2.13
N ASN A 83 -9.59 4.28 -2.96
CA ASN A 83 -9.37 3.97 -4.37
C ASN A 83 -7.90 4.10 -4.76
N ALA A 84 -7.58 3.64 -5.99
CA ALA A 84 -6.23 3.64 -6.52
C ALA A 84 -5.63 5.05 -6.66
N GLU A 85 -6.44 6.08 -6.95
CA GLU A 85 -5.98 7.47 -7.07
C GLU A 85 -5.32 7.98 -5.78
N GLY A 86 -5.92 7.70 -4.64
CA GLY A 86 -5.42 8.12 -3.32
C GLY A 86 -4.45 7.13 -2.67
N SER A 87 -4.25 5.94 -3.24
CA SER A 87 -3.50 4.86 -2.62
C SER A 87 -2.51 4.18 -3.56
N THR A 88 -1.23 4.51 -3.42
CA THR A 88 -0.15 3.81 -4.15
C THR A 88 -0.14 2.30 -3.87
N LEU A 89 -0.47 1.90 -2.63
CA LEU A 89 -0.59 0.50 -2.27
C LEU A 89 -1.70 -0.18 -3.09
N ARG A 90 -2.89 0.44 -3.26
CA ARG A 90 -3.99 -0.17 -4.03
C ARG A 90 -3.67 -0.33 -5.52
N ILE A 91 -2.99 0.65 -6.13
CA ILE A 91 -2.56 0.54 -7.54
C ILE A 91 -1.70 -0.72 -7.76
N THR A 92 -0.81 -1.03 -6.83
CA THR A 92 0.15 -2.13 -7.00
C THR A 92 -0.55 -3.49 -7.07
N PRO A 93 -1.24 -4.01 -6.05
CA PRO A 93 -1.93 -5.30 -6.16
C PRO A 93 -3.03 -5.29 -7.24
N GLY A 94 -3.74 -4.19 -7.44
CA GLY A 94 -4.74 -4.12 -8.50
C GLY A 94 -4.15 -4.32 -9.90
N CYS A 95 -2.99 -3.72 -10.20
CA CYS A 95 -2.28 -3.97 -11.46
C CYS A 95 -1.73 -5.39 -11.55
N LEU A 96 -1.25 -5.97 -10.46
CA LEU A 96 -0.73 -7.34 -10.41
C LEU A 96 -1.84 -8.38 -10.60
N LEU A 97 -3.03 -8.13 -10.07
CA LEU A 97 -4.23 -8.93 -10.28
C LEU A 97 -4.87 -8.74 -11.67
N GLY A 98 -4.30 -7.89 -12.52
CA GLY A 98 -4.80 -7.66 -13.87
C GLY A 98 -6.03 -6.76 -13.94
N LEU A 99 -6.38 -6.04 -12.88
CA LEU A 99 -7.51 -5.12 -12.88
C LEU A 99 -7.27 -3.94 -13.82
N GLU A 100 -8.29 -3.55 -14.57
CA GLU A 100 -8.19 -2.50 -15.58
C GLU A 100 -8.23 -1.10 -14.96
N LEU A 101 -7.15 -0.36 -15.10
CA LEU A 101 -7.13 1.07 -14.77
C LEU A 101 -7.95 1.87 -15.80
N ARG A 102 -8.77 2.81 -15.32
CA ARG A 102 -9.63 3.69 -16.12
C ARG A 102 -9.47 5.13 -15.70
N ARG A 103 -9.50 6.03 -16.67
CA ARG A 103 -9.73 7.45 -16.41
C ARG A 103 -11.19 7.65 -16.03
N VAL A 104 -11.45 8.41 -14.96
CA VAL A 104 -12.81 8.59 -14.43
C VAL A 104 -13.16 10.07 -14.22
N GLY A 105 -14.44 10.38 -14.21
CA GLY A 105 -14.98 11.72 -14.03
C GLY A 105 -14.51 12.65 -15.15
N SER A 106 -13.75 13.72 -14.83
CA SER A 106 -13.18 14.65 -15.84
C SER A 106 -11.99 14.07 -16.64
N GLY A 107 -11.68 12.79 -16.48
CA GLY A 107 -10.55 12.13 -17.15
C GLY A 107 -9.18 12.39 -16.51
N ARG A 108 -9.10 13.18 -15.43
CA ARG A 108 -7.85 13.48 -14.71
C ARG A 108 -7.49 12.41 -13.68
N ARG A 109 -8.48 11.80 -13.05
CA ARG A 109 -8.28 10.75 -12.05
C ARG A 109 -8.20 9.39 -12.73
N VAL A 110 -7.38 8.49 -12.12
CA VAL A 110 -7.20 7.13 -12.60
C VAL A 110 -7.46 6.16 -11.45
N THR A 111 -8.47 5.31 -11.63
CA THR A 111 -8.88 4.29 -10.66
C THR A 111 -9.17 2.99 -11.39
N PHE A 112 -9.54 1.92 -10.68
CA PHE A 112 -10.04 0.68 -11.29
C PHE A 112 -11.55 0.76 -11.63
N GLY A 113 -12.15 1.96 -11.61
CA GLY A 113 -13.61 2.12 -11.75
C GLY A 113 -14.37 1.53 -10.56
N VAL A 114 -15.69 1.67 -10.55
CA VAL A 114 -16.50 1.19 -9.42
C VAL A 114 -16.35 -0.32 -9.20
N ARG A 115 -16.44 -1.10 -10.27
CA ARG A 115 -16.33 -2.56 -10.20
C ARG A 115 -14.95 -3.04 -9.79
N GLY A 116 -13.88 -2.56 -10.43
CA GLY A 116 -12.52 -2.98 -10.10
C GLY A 116 -12.06 -2.53 -8.70
N GLU A 117 -12.50 -1.36 -8.23
CA GLU A 117 -12.22 -0.95 -6.83
C GLU A 117 -12.96 -1.82 -5.82
N ALA A 118 -14.18 -2.27 -6.12
CA ALA A 118 -14.93 -3.20 -5.28
C ALA A 118 -14.26 -4.58 -5.23
N GLU A 119 -13.85 -5.10 -6.39
CA GLU A 119 -13.13 -6.36 -6.53
C GLU A 119 -11.81 -6.34 -5.76
N LEU A 120 -11.01 -5.28 -5.92
CA LEU A 120 -9.77 -5.11 -5.16
C LEU A 120 -10.02 -5.00 -3.66
N SER A 121 -11.07 -4.30 -3.25
CA SER A 121 -11.43 -4.17 -1.83
C SER A 121 -11.83 -5.53 -1.22
N ALA A 122 -12.57 -6.35 -1.96
CA ALA A 122 -12.94 -7.70 -1.54
C ALA A 122 -11.69 -8.59 -1.42
N TRP A 123 -10.81 -8.58 -2.43
CA TRP A 123 -9.56 -9.32 -2.40
C TRP A 123 -8.66 -8.88 -1.22
N MET A 124 -8.51 -7.59 -0.99
CA MET A 124 -7.74 -7.08 0.14
C MET A 124 -8.39 -7.42 1.49
N ALA A 125 -9.71 -7.44 1.57
CA ALA A 125 -10.42 -7.82 2.80
C ALA A 125 -10.19 -9.29 3.17
N GLU A 126 -10.06 -10.15 2.18
CA GLU A 126 -9.83 -11.59 2.35
C GLU A 126 -8.35 -11.92 2.62
N HIS A 127 -7.43 -11.25 1.90
CA HIS A 127 -6.04 -11.68 1.87
C HIS A 127 -5.06 -10.71 2.53
N ALA A 128 -5.40 -9.45 2.77
CA ALA A 128 -4.45 -8.48 3.30
C ALA A 128 -4.43 -8.44 4.83
N GLY A 129 -3.23 -8.55 5.38
CA GLY A 129 -2.92 -8.29 6.79
C GLY A 129 -2.01 -7.09 6.93
N VAL A 130 -2.26 -6.25 7.93
CA VAL A 130 -1.48 -5.04 8.21
C VAL A 130 -0.94 -5.03 9.63
N CYS A 131 0.29 -4.58 9.79
CA CYS A 131 0.88 -4.21 11.07
C CYS A 131 1.41 -2.77 11.02
N TRP A 132 1.75 -2.19 12.16
CA TRP A 132 2.29 -0.84 12.23
C TRP A 132 3.14 -0.63 13.47
N VAL A 133 4.02 0.39 13.37
CA VAL A 133 4.75 0.95 14.50
C VAL A 133 4.57 2.46 14.53
N ALA A 134 4.32 3.03 15.70
CA ALA A 134 4.29 4.48 15.89
C ALA A 134 5.74 5.01 15.84
N HIS A 135 5.97 6.05 15.05
CA HIS A 135 7.29 6.68 14.97
C HIS A 135 7.17 8.17 14.63
N PRO A 136 7.84 9.07 15.37
CA PRO A 136 7.70 10.53 15.18
C PRO A 136 8.29 11.04 13.86
N LYS A 137 9.23 10.30 13.28
CA LYS A 137 9.90 10.61 12.00
C LYS A 137 9.81 9.41 11.05
N PRO A 138 8.59 9.03 10.60
CA PRO A 138 8.37 7.77 9.89
C PRO A 138 9.16 7.64 8.57
N TRP A 139 9.51 8.76 7.92
CA TRP A 139 10.30 8.77 6.69
C TRP A 139 11.74 8.26 6.87
N LEU A 140 12.35 8.43 8.07
CA LEU A 140 13.68 7.90 8.35
C LEU A 140 13.63 6.38 8.50
N LEU A 141 12.64 5.88 9.20
CA LEU A 141 12.41 4.46 9.37
C LEU A 141 12.04 3.79 8.02
N GLU A 142 11.13 4.39 7.24
CA GLU A 142 10.76 3.87 5.91
C GLU A 142 11.99 3.73 5.00
N SER A 143 12.83 4.76 4.92
CA SER A 143 14.04 4.71 4.09
C SER A 143 15.01 3.62 4.54
N ALA A 144 15.20 3.44 5.85
CA ALA A 144 16.04 2.37 6.38
C ALA A 144 15.47 0.97 6.07
N LEU A 145 14.14 0.79 6.21
CA LEU A 145 13.47 -0.46 5.89
C LEU A 145 13.57 -0.80 4.40
N ILE A 146 13.29 0.16 3.51
CA ILE A 146 13.37 -0.07 2.06
C ILE A 146 14.80 -0.38 1.62
N SER A 147 15.81 0.24 2.24
CA SER A 147 17.21 -0.02 1.91
C SER A 147 17.71 -1.39 2.40
N GLY A 148 17.13 -1.92 3.47
CA GLY A 148 17.63 -3.12 4.16
C GLY A 148 16.76 -4.36 4.04
N LEU A 149 15.59 -4.28 3.42
CA LEU A 149 14.64 -5.40 3.31
C LEU A 149 14.24 -5.68 1.85
N ASP A 150 13.87 -6.92 1.60
CA ASP A 150 13.22 -7.30 0.34
C ASP A 150 11.73 -6.91 0.38
N LEU A 151 11.39 -5.78 -0.24
CA LEU A 151 10.04 -5.21 -0.26
C LEU A 151 9.55 -5.04 -1.70
N PRO A 152 9.20 -6.13 -2.39
CA PRO A 152 8.97 -6.14 -3.83
C PRO A 152 7.83 -5.21 -4.30
N LEU A 153 6.91 -4.82 -3.42
CA LEU A 153 5.79 -3.93 -3.78
C LEU A 153 6.08 -2.44 -3.55
N ASN A 154 7.23 -2.08 -2.96
CA ASN A 154 7.71 -0.70 -2.94
C ASN A 154 8.39 -0.36 -4.28
N LEU A 155 8.07 0.79 -4.89
CA LEU A 155 8.77 1.31 -6.07
C LEU A 155 9.74 2.43 -5.73
N ASP A 156 9.25 3.42 -4.98
CA ASP A 156 10.06 4.56 -4.58
C ASP A 156 11.20 4.10 -3.67
N GLN A 157 12.40 4.60 -3.90
CA GLN A 157 13.64 4.26 -3.18
C GLN A 157 14.09 2.78 -3.32
N ASN A 158 13.40 1.95 -4.11
CA ASN A 158 13.59 0.48 -4.15
C ASN A 158 14.09 -0.04 -5.52
N LYS A 159 14.92 0.73 -6.23
CA LYS A 159 15.44 0.34 -7.55
C LYS A 159 16.35 -0.89 -7.52
N HIS A 160 16.89 -1.22 -6.36
CA HIS A 160 17.76 -2.38 -6.14
C HIS A 160 17.00 -3.69 -6.03
N ASN A 161 15.69 -3.65 -5.78
CA ASN A 161 14.86 -4.85 -5.66
C ASN A 161 14.71 -5.56 -7.02
N ALA A 162 14.88 -6.88 -7.04
CA ALA A 162 14.81 -7.69 -8.26
C ALA A 162 13.44 -7.59 -8.96
N PHE A 163 12.35 -7.42 -8.23
CA PHE A 163 11.00 -7.29 -8.78
C PHE A 163 10.66 -5.88 -9.27
N HIS A 164 11.47 -4.88 -8.92
CA HIS A 164 11.21 -3.47 -9.27
C HIS A 164 11.01 -3.22 -10.78
N PRO A 165 11.82 -3.76 -11.72
CA PRO A 165 11.59 -3.57 -13.16
C PRO A 165 10.25 -4.13 -13.62
N THR A 166 9.88 -5.32 -13.16
CA THR A 166 8.61 -5.99 -13.48
C THR A 166 7.42 -5.18 -12.98
N LEU A 167 7.42 -4.80 -11.71
CA LEU A 167 6.35 -3.99 -11.14
C LEU A 167 6.21 -2.63 -11.84
N LYS A 168 7.33 -1.97 -12.13
CA LYS A 168 7.35 -0.70 -12.85
C LYS A 168 6.74 -0.84 -14.24
N ALA A 169 7.11 -1.89 -14.99
CA ALA A 169 6.59 -2.16 -16.33
C ALA A 169 5.08 -2.45 -16.31
N LEU A 170 4.59 -3.29 -15.40
CA LEU A 170 3.18 -3.63 -15.25
C LEU A 170 2.33 -2.39 -14.95
N ARG A 171 2.77 -1.56 -14.00
CA ARG A 171 2.06 -0.31 -13.67
C ARG A 171 2.11 0.72 -14.79
N ALA A 172 3.21 0.79 -15.55
CA ALA A 172 3.31 1.66 -16.72
C ALA A 172 2.37 1.22 -17.84
N ALA A 173 2.32 -0.07 -18.14
CA ALA A 173 1.42 -0.66 -19.13
C ALA A 173 -0.06 -0.46 -18.76
N ALA A 174 -0.42 -0.64 -17.49
CA ALA A 174 -1.78 -0.39 -17.01
C ALA A 174 -2.18 1.08 -17.18
N ARG A 175 -1.29 2.02 -16.85
CA ARG A 175 -1.53 3.46 -17.07
C ARG A 175 -1.61 3.84 -18.53
N GLN A 176 -0.80 3.23 -19.39
CA GLN A 176 -0.84 3.47 -20.82
C GLN A 176 -2.18 3.03 -21.41
N ARG A 177 -2.64 1.82 -21.08
CA ARG A 177 -3.99 1.34 -21.47
C ARG A 177 -5.11 2.27 -21.00
N ALA A 178 -5.03 2.76 -19.76
CA ALA A 178 -6.02 3.71 -19.25
C ALA A 178 -6.10 5.02 -20.04
N ARG A 179 -5.00 5.46 -20.68
CA ARG A 179 -4.99 6.65 -21.56
C ARG A 179 -5.66 6.39 -22.90
N GLU A 180 -5.55 5.18 -23.40
CA GLU A 180 -6.10 4.75 -24.70
C GLU A 180 -7.61 4.47 -24.63
N LEU A 181 -8.10 4.07 -23.46
CA LEU A 181 -9.51 3.79 -23.24
C LEU A 181 -10.34 5.07 -23.06
N PRO A 182 -11.63 5.06 -23.46
CA PRO A 182 -12.55 6.15 -23.17
C PRO A 182 -12.62 6.46 -21.66
N VAL A 183 -12.92 7.70 -21.32
CA VAL A 183 -13.18 8.07 -19.92
C VAL A 183 -14.43 7.34 -19.44
N SER A 184 -14.32 6.70 -18.28
CA SER A 184 -15.46 6.02 -17.66
C SER A 184 -16.33 7.04 -16.91
N GLY A 185 -17.62 7.02 -17.16
CA GLY A 185 -18.61 7.83 -16.45
C GLY A 185 -18.80 7.36 -15.01
#